data_69b7603cde2344d07b83b8ba5e943392
#
_entry.id   69b7603cde2344d07b83b8ba5e943392
#
_cell.length_a   1.000
_cell.length_b   1.000
_cell.length_c   1.000
_cell.angle_alpha   90.00
_cell.angle_beta   90.00
_cell.angle_gamma   90.00
#
_symmetry.space_group_name_H-M   'P 1'
#
loop_
_entity.id
_entity.type
_entity.pdbx_description
1 polymer ?
#
loop_
_entity_poly.entity_id
_entity_poly.type
_entity_poly.pdbx_seq_one_letter_code
_entity_poly.pdbx_strand_id
1 'polypeptide(L)'
;LFAIIVGLFFSKLIASVFLALDDVRRGSMWILGKLFSNPSLSVSQSSTGITRSTFMSWMGLAMGGSLFATLLYGFNNKYRYQLRKVQMSFERLPGMFRGLRIAHISDIHSGSFTDRLAVKKGIEKILDAQPDLILFTGDLVNDRADEMNDYKELFARLKAPLGVYSILGNHDYGDYVRWESPQAKAENLERLKSVHAEMGWRLLMNEHVVIEKEGGRIALLGIE
;
A
#
# COMPACT_ATOMS: atom_id res chain seq x y z
N LEU A 1 7.76 -1.48 -15.38
CA LEU A 1 7.55 -2.48 -16.43
C LEU A 1 6.56 -3.55 -16.01
N PHE A 2 6.75 -4.21 -14.83
CA PHE A 2 5.88 -5.29 -14.33
C PHE A 2 4.40 -4.87 -14.27
N ALA A 3 4.09 -3.72 -13.68
CA ALA A 3 2.73 -3.19 -13.58
C ALA A 3 2.04 -3.00 -14.94
N ILE A 4 2.79 -2.53 -15.94
CA ILE A 4 2.27 -2.35 -17.31
C ILE A 4 1.95 -3.70 -17.92
N ILE A 5 2.83 -4.69 -17.78
CA ILE A 5 2.64 -6.04 -18.33
C ILE A 5 1.41 -6.69 -17.68
N VAL A 6 1.31 -6.65 -16.35
CA VAL A 6 0.18 -7.22 -15.60
C VAL A 6 -1.12 -6.50 -15.97
N GLY A 7 -1.11 -5.17 -16.01
CA GLY A 7 -2.27 -4.38 -16.40
C GLY A 7 -2.76 -4.68 -17.81
N LEU A 8 -1.84 -4.79 -18.77
CA LEU A 8 -2.17 -5.18 -20.15
C LEU A 8 -2.72 -6.61 -20.24
N PHE A 9 -2.16 -7.55 -19.47
CA PHE A 9 -2.64 -8.92 -19.43
C PHE A 9 -4.09 -9.00 -18.96
N PHE A 10 -4.42 -8.43 -17.81
CA PHE A 10 -5.79 -8.43 -17.27
C PHE A 10 -6.77 -7.66 -18.17
N SER A 11 -6.34 -6.53 -18.74
CA SER A 11 -7.18 -5.75 -19.65
C SER A 11 -7.52 -6.53 -20.91
N LYS A 12 -6.54 -7.23 -21.50
CA LYS A 12 -6.76 -8.11 -22.64
C LYS A 12 -7.65 -9.30 -22.28
N LEU A 13 -7.47 -9.88 -21.09
CA LEU A 13 -8.29 -11.00 -20.63
C LEU A 13 -9.77 -10.59 -20.58
N ILE A 14 -10.10 -9.44 -20.00
CA ILE A 14 -11.47 -8.92 -19.95
C ILE A 14 -12.01 -8.66 -21.37
N ALA A 15 -11.25 -7.96 -22.22
CA ALA A 15 -11.66 -7.71 -23.60
C ALA A 15 -11.93 -9.02 -24.35
N SER A 16 -11.09 -10.04 -24.16
CA SER A 16 -11.24 -11.35 -24.78
C SER A 16 -12.53 -12.08 -24.38
N VAL A 17 -12.98 -11.91 -23.13
CA VAL A 17 -14.26 -12.48 -22.67
C VAL A 17 -15.44 -11.94 -23.49
N PHE A 18 -15.48 -10.63 -23.75
CA PHE A 18 -16.55 -10.03 -24.57
C PHE A 18 -16.50 -10.50 -26.00
N LEU A 19 -15.30 -10.64 -26.58
CA LEU A 19 -15.14 -11.17 -27.94
C LEU A 19 -15.56 -12.64 -28.02
N ALA A 20 -15.15 -13.46 -27.03
CA ALA A 20 -15.54 -14.86 -26.97
C ALA A 20 -17.07 -15.05 -26.85
N LEU A 21 -17.73 -14.21 -26.02
CA LEU A 21 -19.20 -14.22 -25.91
C LEU A 21 -19.88 -13.89 -27.24
N ASP A 22 -19.36 -12.93 -28.03
CA ASP A 22 -19.89 -12.61 -29.32
C ASP A 22 -19.64 -13.77 -30.31
N ASP A 23 -18.47 -14.42 -30.32
CA ASP A 23 -18.14 -15.54 -31.15
C ASP A 23 -19.00 -16.79 -30.85
N VAL A 24 -19.22 -17.09 -29.56
CA VAL A 24 -20.14 -18.16 -29.12
C VAL A 24 -21.56 -17.89 -29.64
N ARG A 25 -22.03 -16.66 -29.45
CA ARG A 25 -23.34 -16.25 -29.98
C ARG A 25 -23.43 -16.42 -31.52
N ARG A 26 -22.43 -15.94 -32.24
CA ARG A 26 -22.38 -16.05 -33.71
C ARG A 26 -22.35 -17.50 -34.15
N GLY A 27 -21.53 -18.33 -33.47
CA GLY A 27 -21.46 -19.77 -33.74
C GLY A 27 -22.79 -20.49 -33.51
N SER A 28 -23.46 -20.17 -32.37
CA SER A 28 -24.77 -20.74 -32.06
C SER A 28 -25.84 -20.34 -33.08
N MET A 29 -25.88 -19.07 -33.47
CA MET A 29 -26.81 -18.61 -34.53
C MET A 29 -26.56 -19.27 -35.90
N TRP A 30 -25.28 -19.50 -36.25
CA TRP A 30 -24.93 -20.20 -37.47
C TRP A 30 -25.37 -21.68 -37.43
N ILE A 31 -25.17 -22.39 -36.32
CA ILE A 31 -25.61 -23.77 -36.10
C ILE A 31 -27.13 -23.87 -36.18
N LEU A 32 -27.84 -23.00 -35.44
CA LEU A 32 -29.29 -22.95 -35.47
C LEU A 32 -29.85 -22.64 -36.87
N GLY A 33 -29.20 -21.70 -37.57
CA GLY A 33 -29.56 -21.42 -38.98
C GLY A 33 -29.39 -22.60 -39.88
N LYS A 34 -28.36 -23.45 -39.68
CA LYS A 34 -28.20 -24.70 -40.47
C LYS A 34 -29.22 -25.77 -40.10
N LEU A 35 -29.59 -25.89 -38.85
CA LEU A 35 -30.52 -26.92 -38.34
C LEU A 35 -31.99 -26.60 -38.65
N PHE A 36 -32.34 -25.31 -38.66
CA PHE A 36 -33.70 -24.84 -38.78
C PHE A 36 -33.93 -23.94 -40.00
N SER A 37 -33.09 -24.03 -41.06
CA SER A 37 -33.20 -23.19 -42.25
C SER A 37 -34.54 -23.41 -42.95
N ASN A 38 -35.47 -22.47 -42.78
CA ASN A 38 -36.59 -22.25 -43.67
C ASN A 38 -36.15 -21.17 -44.69
N PRO A 39 -36.17 -21.46 -46.03
CA PRO A 39 -35.57 -20.55 -47.03
C PRO A 39 -36.24 -19.20 -47.24
N SER A 40 -37.27 -18.87 -46.48
CA SER A 40 -38.18 -17.74 -46.77
C SER A 40 -38.00 -16.47 -46.00
N LEU A 41 -36.94 -16.30 -45.21
CA LEU A 41 -36.71 -15.07 -44.43
C LEU A 41 -35.32 -14.48 -44.67
N SER A 42 -35.05 -14.06 -45.89
CA SER A 42 -33.98 -13.09 -46.13
C SER A 42 -34.50 -11.68 -45.81
N VAL A 43 -34.47 -11.33 -44.52
CA VAL A 43 -34.66 -9.94 -44.11
C VAL A 43 -33.37 -9.19 -44.41
N SER A 44 -33.37 -8.46 -45.50
CA SER A 44 -32.37 -7.42 -45.77
C SER A 44 -32.53 -6.33 -44.74
N GLN A 45 -31.80 -6.44 -43.63
CA GLN A 45 -31.67 -5.32 -42.67
C GLN A 45 -30.53 -4.42 -43.14
N SER A 46 -30.86 -3.38 -43.83
CA SER A 46 -30.05 -2.16 -43.88
C SER A 46 -30.17 -1.46 -42.52
N SER A 47 -29.44 -1.95 -41.52
CA SER A 47 -29.38 -1.25 -40.23
C SER A 47 -28.35 -0.13 -40.32
N THR A 48 -28.80 1.11 -40.26
CA THR A 48 -27.99 2.33 -40.09
C THR A 48 -27.40 2.43 -38.68
N GLY A 49 -27.50 1.40 -37.85
CA GLY A 49 -27.05 1.34 -36.49
C GLY A 49 -25.74 0.54 -36.29
N ILE A 50 -25.11 0.76 -35.12
CA ILE A 50 -23.94 -0.02 -34.71
C ILE A 50 -24.32 -1.50 -34.58
N THR A 51 -23.53 -2.40 -35.18
CA THR A 51 -23.79 -3.84 -35.06
C THR A 51 -23.56 -4.30 -33.61
N ARG A 52 -24.25 -5.37 -33.21
CA ARG A 52 -24.07 -5.96 -31.88
C ARG A 52 -22.63 -6.40 -31.65
N SER A 53 -21.96 -6.95 -32.65
CA SER A 53 -20.53 -7.31 -32.56
C SER A 53 -19.67 -6.10 -32.32
N THR A 54 -19.88 -5.00 -33.03
CA THR A 54 -19.18 -3.73 -32.81
C THR A 54 -19.43 -3.21 -31.40
N PHE A 55 -20.67 -3.27 -30.92
CA PHE A 55 -21.03 -2.88 -29.55
C PHE A 55 -20.29 -3.70 -28.50
N MET A 56 -20.25 -5.02 -28.61
CA MET A 56 -19.53 -5.92 -27.71
C MET A 56 -18.03 -5.65 -27.73
N SER A 57 -17.44 -5.39 -28.87
CA SER A 57 -16.04 -5.01 -29.00
C SER A 57 -15.73 -3.68 -28.29
N TRP A 58 -16.58 -2.68 -28.46
CA TRP A 58 -16.46 -1.39 -27.76
C TRP A 58 -16.62 -1.56 -26.25
N MET A 59 -17.56 -2.39 -25.80
CA MET A 59 -17.71 -2.71 -24.36
C MET A 59 -16.46 -3.36 -23.79
N GLY A 60 -15.92 -4.36 -24.48
CA GLY A 60 -14.67 -5.03 -24.06
C GLY A 60 -13.50 -4.06 -23.99
N LEU A 61 -13.36 -3.18 -24.97
CA LEU A 61 -12.30 -2.16 -25.00
C LEU A 61 -12.49 -1.12 -23.88
N ALA A 62 -13.72 -0.66 -23.65
CA ALA A 62 -14.02 0.31 -22.57
C ALA A 62 -13.73 -0.27 -21.19
N MET A 63 -14.15 -1.51 -20.91
CA MET A 63 -13.93 -2.17 -19.63
C MET A 63 -12.44 -2.52 -19.43
N GLY A 64 -11.79 -3.09 -20.43
CA GLY A 64 -10.36 -3.40 -20.38
C GLY A 64 -9.52 -2.12 -20.26
N GLY A 65 -9.85 -1.09 -21.01
CA GLY A 65 -9.17 0.20 -20.96
C GLY A 65 -9.33 0.92 -19.60
N SER A 66 -10.54 0.89 -19.01
CA SER A 66 -10.76 1.48 -17.67
C SER A 66 -10.01 0.71 -16.59
N LEU A 67 -9.97 -0.63 -16.65
CA LEU A 67 -9.17 -1.42 -15.73
C LEU A 67 -7.69 -1.06 -15.84
N PHE A 68 -7.18 -1.01 -17.07
CA PHE A 68 -5.77 -0.63 -17.31
C PHE A 68 -5.44 0.76 -16.77
N ALA A 69 -6.29 1.74 -17.04
CA ALA A 69 -6.13 3.10 -16.53
C ALA A 69 -6.16 3.15 -15.00
N THR A 70 -7.07 2.38 -14.36
CA THR A 70 -7.18 2.30 -12.89
C THR A 70 -5.93 1.68 -12.27
N LEU A 71 -5.41 0.61 -12.88
CA LEU A 71 -4.17 -0.01 -12.41
C LEU A 71 -2.97 0.93 -12.54
N LEU A 72 -2.82 1.60 -13.68
CA LEU A 72 -1.76 2.62 -13.86
C LEU A 72 -1.87 3.75 -12.85
N TYR A 73 -3.09 4.24 -12.60
CA TYR A 73 -3.32 5.25 -11.58
C TYR A 73 -2.94 4.76 -10.19
N GLY A 74 -3.34 3.54 -9.83
CA GLY A 74 -3.01 2.92 -8.54
C GLY A 74 -1.51 2.81 -8.31
N PHE A 75 -0.76 2.34 -9.31
CA PHE A 75 0.70 2.25 -9.22
C PHE A 75 1.39 3.60 -9.07
N ASN A 76 0.92 4.64 -9.77
CA ASN A 76 1.48 6.00 -9.65
C ASN A 76 1.10 6.67 -8.32
N ASN A 77 0.00 6.24 -7.69
CA ASN A 77 -0.51 6.83 -6.46
C ASN A 77 0.15 6.28 -5.19
N LYS A 78 0.99 5.24 -5.30
CA LYS A 78 1.68 4.55 -4.21
C LYS A 78 2.38 5.51 -3.23
N TYR A 79 2.99 6.56 -3.74
CA TYR A 79 3.76 7.53 -2.96
C TYR A 79 3.02 8.85 -2.69
N ARG A 80 1.72 8.88 -2.86
CA ARG A 80 0.91 10.06 -2.53
C ARG A 80 0.60 10.08 -1.04
N TYR A 81 1.63 10.30 -0.23
CA TYR A 81 1.48 10.38 1.21
C TYR A 81 0.55 11.51 1.62
N GLN A 82 -0.38 11.22 2.53
CA GLN A 82 -1.33 12.18 3.08
C GLN A 82 -1.18 12.25 4.59
N LEU A 83 -1.09 13.47 5.12
CA LEU A 83 -1.15 13.71 6.55
C LEU A 83 -2.62 13.81 6.98
N ARG A 84 -3.04 12.89 7.83
CA ARG A 84 -4.37 12.94 8.44
C ARG A 84 -4.25 13.53 9.84
N LYS A 85 -4.98 14.60 10.10
CA LYS A 85 -5.03 15.23 11.42
C LYS A 85 -6.27 14.76 12.16
N VAL A 86 -6.05 14.18 13.36
CA VAL A 86 -7.12 13.74 14.24
C VAL A 86 -6.94 14.49 15.55
N GLN A 87 -7.96 15.20 15.99
CA GLN A 87 -7.97 15.84 17.29
C GLN A 87 -8.61 14.92 18.32
N MET A 88 -7.88 14.64 19.39
CA MET A 88 -8.35 13.83 20.53
C MET A 88 -8.43 14.67 21.78
N SER A 89 -9.42 14.41 22.61
CA SER A 89 -9.61 15.08 23.88
C SER A 89 -9.65 14.06 25.01
N PHE A 90 -8.89 14.33 26.06
CA PHE A 90 -8.81 13.48 27.25
C PHE A 90 -9.04 14.35 28.49
N GLU A 91 -10.04 14.02 29.29
CA GLU A 91 -10.40 14.81 30.49
C GLU A 91 -9.29 14.86 31.55
N ARG A 92 -8.50 13.79 31.66
CA ARG A 92 -7.43 13.64 32.65
C ARG A 92 -6.03 13.96 32.12
N LEU A 93 -5.94 14.56 30.93
CA LEU A 93 -4.63 14.94 30.38
C LEU A 93 -4.05 16.10 31.18
N PRO A 94 -2.80 15.99 31.75
CA PRO A 94 -2.15 17.08 32.38
C PRO A 94 -2.04 18.33 31.50
N GLY A 95 -2.29 19.51 32.05
CA GLY A 95 -2.45 20.75 31.29
C GLY A 95 -1.28 21.09 30.36
N MET A 96 -0.04 20.76 30.75
CA MET A 96 1.18 20.97 29.96
C MET A 96 1.25 20.10 28.67
N PHE A 97 0.44 19.07 28.57
CA PHE A 97 0.32 18.26 27.35
C PHE A 97 -0.85 18.69 26.44
N ARG A 98 -1.57 19.76 26.78
CA ARG A 98 -2.59 20.32 25.89
C ARG A 98 -1.94 20.82 24.61
N GLY A 99 -2.53 20.48 23.49
CA GLY A 99 -2.01 20.83 22.17
C GLY A 99 -0.78 20.02 21.73
N LEU A 100 -0.42 18.95 22.45
CA LEU A 100 0.66 18.03 22.06
C LEU A 100 0.39 17.47 20.67
N ARG A 101 1.36 17.62 19.79
CA ARG A 101 1.31 17.07 18.42
C ARG A 101 2.08 15.76 18.38
N ILE A 102 1.37 14.68 18.10
CA ILE A 102 1.95 13.36 17.96
C ILE A 102 1.90 12.95 16.50
N ALA A 103 3.05 12.65 15.89
CA ALA A 103 3.07 11.96 14.61
C ALA A 103 3.06 10.46 14.88
N HIS A 104 2.04 9.79 14.34
CA HIS A 104 1.94 8.32 14.36
C HIS A 104 2.27 7.76 12.99
N ILE A 105 3.21 6.85 12.94
CA ILE A 105 3.71 6.19 11.74
C ILE A 105 3.58 4.69 11.96
N SER A 106 3.17 3.95 10.95
CA SER A 106 3.04 2.50 10.98
C SER A 106 3.32 1.92 9.59
N ASP A 107 3.60 0.63 9.50
CA ASP A 107 3.62 -0.13 8.25
C ASP A 107 4.50 0.51 7.17
N ILE A 108 5.76 0.78 7.50
CA ILE A 108 6.73 1.38 6.57
C ILE A 108 7.07 0.40 5.45
N HIS A 109 7.29 -0.88 5.77
CA HIS A 109 7.61 -1.93 4.80
C HIS A 109 8.68 -1.50 3.79
N SER A 110 9.87 -1.14 4.31
CA SER A 110 10.95 -0.53 3.53
C SER A 110 11.39 -1.33 2.31
N GLY A 111 11.32 -2.65 2.36
CA GLY A 111 11.60 -3.54 1.22
C GLY A 111 10.65 -3.37 0.03
N SER A 112 9.51 -2.70 0.25
CA SER A 112 8.54 -2.38 -0.82
C SER A 112 8.82 -1.04 -1.51
N PHE A 113 9.79 -0.25 -1.04
CA PHE A 113 10.10 1.05 -1.61
C PHE A 113 10.92 0.91 -2.90
N THR A 114 10.61 1.73 -3.89
CA THR A 114 11.31 1.80 -5.17
C THR A 114 11.69 3.23 -5.58
N ASP A 115 11.24 4.24 -4.80
CA ASP A 115 11.51 5.65 -5.04
C ASP A 115 11.96 6.34 -3.73
N ARG A 116 13.26 6.48 -3.56
CA ARG A 116 13.87 7.12 -2.39
C ARG A 116 13.50 8.61 -2.26
N LEU A 117 13.29 9.31 -3.39
CA LEU A 117 12.90 10.72 -3.36
C LEU A 117 11.47 10.89 -2.86
N ALA A 118 10.58 10.00 -3.25
CA ALA A 118 9.21 10.01 -2.76
C ALA A 118 9.16 9.74 -1.25
N VAL A 119 9.92 8.75 -0.75
CA VAL A 119 10.06 8.49 0.70
C VAL A 119 10.59 9.72 1.43
N LYS A 120 11.64 10.36 0.90
CA LYS A 120 12.17 11.60 1.46
C LYS A 120 11.10 12.69 1.60
N LYS A 121 10.27 12.89 0.57
CA LYS A 121 9.14 13.86 0.61
C LYS A 121 8.11 13.47 1.68
N GLY A 122 7.88 12.17 1.90
CA GLY A 122 7.02 11.69 2.98
C GLY A 122 7.55 12.09 4.36
N ILE A 123 8.83 11.88 4.59
CA ILE A 123 9.52 12.25 5.83
C ILE A 123 9.48 13.77 6.04
N GLU A 124 9.78 14.57 5.01
CA GLU A 124 9.72 16.03 5.07
C GLU A 124 8.32 16.51 5.46
N LYS A 125 7.28 15.90 4.91
CA LYS A 125 5.89 16.22 5.27
C LYS A 125 5.58 15.96 6.76
N ILE A 126 6.18 14.93 7.38
CA ILE A 126 6.04 14.66 8.80
C ILE A 126 6.77 15.75 9.62
N LEU A 127 8.00 16.09 9.21
CA LEU A 127 8.79 17.12 9.89
C LEU A 127 8.16 18.51 9.78
N ASP A 128 7.57 18.86 8.64
CA ASP A 128 6.84 20.12 8.41
C ASP A 128 5.62 20.25 9.33
N ALA A 129 5.04 19.14 9.79
CA ALA A 129 3.97 19.14 10.78
C ALA A 129 4.48 19.50 12.18
N GLN A 130 5.79 19.54 12.38
CA GLN A 130 6.47 19.86 13.65
C GLN A 130 5.91 19.05 14.83
N PRO A 131 6.00 17.71 14.82
CA PRO A 131 5.52 16.90 15.91
C PRO A 131 6.36 17.13 17.18
N ASP A 132 5.71 17.12 18.33
CA ASP A 132 6.38 17.16 19.63
C ASP A 132 6.87 15.76 20.06
N LEU A 133 6.21 14.72 19.56
CA LEU A 133 6.48 13.31 19.81
C LEU A 133 6.23 12.50 18.52
N ILE A 134 7.07 11.51 18.24
CA ILE A 134 6.87 10.58 17.13
C ILE A 134 6.73 9.17 17.69
N LEU A 135 5.68 8.45 17.25
CA LEU A 135 5.41 7.07 17.62
C LEU A 135 5.39 6.22 16.35
N PHE A 136 6.15 5.14 16.36
CA PHE A 136 6.18 4.14 15.31
C PHE A 136 5.66 2.80 15.85
N THR A 137 4.65 2.23 15.21
CA THR A 137 3.93 1.07 15.72
C THR A 137 4.19 -0.22 14.92
N GLY A 138 5.41 -0.36 14.40
CA GLY A 138 5.88 -1.62 13.83
C GLY A 138 5.76 -1.73 12.32
N ASP A 139 6.24 -2.86 11.81
CA ASP A 139 6.40 -3.19 10.41
C ASP A 139 7.33 -2.22 9.66
N LEU A 140 8.55 -2.10 10.19
CA LEU A 140 9.62 -1.31 9.58
C LEU A 140 10.09 -1.92 8.26
N VAL A 141 10.17 -3.23 8.22
CA VAL A 141 10.63 -4.02 7.07
C VAL A 141 9.54 -4.97 6.58
N ASN A 142 9.73 -5.60 5.42
CA ASN A 142 8.89 -6.73 5.02
C ASN A 142 9.26 -7.99 5.82
N ASP A 143 10.58 -8.24 5.97
CA ASP A 143 11.10 -9.42 6.67
C ASP A 143 12.55 -9.24 7.12
N ARG A 144 13.36 -8.45 6.41
CA ARG A 144 14.82 -8.41 6.59
C ARG A 144 15.33 -7.03 6.99
N ALA A 145 16.21 -7.01 7.97
CA ALA A 145 16.82 -5.77 8.48
C ALA A 145 17.62 -5.01 7.40
N ASP A 146 18.19 -5.71 6.42
CA ASP A 146 18.97 -5.11 5.33
C ASP A 146 18.11 -4.27 4.35
N GLU A 147 16.80 -4.45 4.34
CA GLU A 147 15.86 -3.60 3.59
C GLU A 147 15.95 -2.13 4.01
N MET A 148 16.42 -1.85 5.22
CA MET A 148 16.63 -0.50 5.72
C MET A 148 17.95 0.16 5.29
N ASN A 149 18.87 -0.56 4.68
CA ASN A 149 20.22 -0.04 4.35
C ASN A 149 20.17 1.26 3.54
N ASP A 150 19.27 1.36 2.56
CA ASP A 150 19.12 2.53 1.70
C ASP A 150 18.27 3.64 2.32
N TYR A 151 17.50 3.34 3.37
CA TYR A 151 16.49 4.24 3.93
C TYR A 151 16.80 4.71 5.35
N LYS A 152 17.67 4.02 6.08
CA LYS A 152 18.01 4.29 7.48
C LYS A 152 18.36 5.76 7.73
N GLU A 153 19.23 6.35 6.91
CA GLU A 153 19.62 7.76 7.01
C GLU A 153 18.46 8.73 6.81
N LEU A 154 17.49 8.37 5.96
CA LEU A 154 16.30 9.20 5.73
C LEU A 154 15.41 9.18 6.98
N PHE A 155 15.14 8.00 7.53
CA PHE A 155 14.31 7.85 8.72
C PHE A 155 14.99 8.37 9.99
N ALA A 156 16.32 8.35 10.08
CA ALA A 156 17.09 8.97 11.16
C ALA A 156 16.88 10.51 11.25
N ARG A 157 16.35 11.15 10.21
CA ARG A 157 15.96 12.57 10.23
C ARG A 157 14.70 12.83 11.04
N LEU A 158 13.86 11.82 11.27
CA LEU A 158 12.69 11.94 12.13
C LEU A 158 13.14 12.14 13.58
N LYS A 159 12.96 13.34 14.07
CA LYS A 159 13.28 13.76 15.44
C LYS A 159 12.16 14.63 15.98
N ALA A 160 11.90 14.52 17.26
CA ALA A 160 10.92 15.32 17.97
C ALA A 160 11.43 15.71 19.36
N PRO A 161 11.02 16.85 19.93
CA PRO A 161 11.47 17.32 21.24
C PRO A 161 11.28 16.31 22.38
N LEU A 162 10.18 15.55 22.36
CA LEU A 162 9.88 14.52 23.37
C LEU A 162 10.34 13.11 22.95
N GLY A 163 11.05 13.01 21.82
CA GLY A 163 11.64 11.77 21.35
C GLY A 163 10.88 11.07 20.25
N VAL A 164 11.50 9.99 19.77
CA VAL A 164 10.93 9.03 18.81
C VAL A 164 10.92 7.67 19.49
N TYR A 165 9.76 7.06 19.60
CA TYR A 165 9.59 5.74 20.21
C TYR A 165 9.00 4.78 19.20
N SER A 166 9.44 3.55 19.28
CA SER A 166 9.03 2.50 18.34
C SER A 166 8.71 1.20 19.07
N ILE A 167 7.90 0.38 18.44
CA ILE A 167 7.69 -1.03 18.79
C ILE A 167 7.89 -1.87 17.52
N LEU A 168 8.00 -3.18 17.67
CA LEU A 168 8.02 -4.12 16.54
C LEU A 168 6.59 -4.47 16.10
N GLY A 169 6.43 -4.74 14.81
CA GLY A 169 5.25 -5.35 14.23
C GLY A 169 5.50 -6.79 13.82
N ASN A 170 4.49 -7.47 13.31
CA ASN A 170 4.59 -8.89 12.97
C ASN A 170 5.58 -9.17 11.82
N HIS A 171 5.77 -8.26 10.88
CA HIS A 171 6.74 -8.40 9.80
C HIS A 171 8.19 -8.28 10.28
N ASP A 172 8.42 -7.49 11.31
CA ASP A 172 9.75 -7.25 11.87
C ASP A 172 10.39 -8.52 12.46
N TYR A 173 9.58 -9.54 12.79
CA TYR A 173 10.05 -10.86 13.23
C TYR A 173 10.53 -11.77 12.09
N GLY A 174 10.29 -11.40 10.82
CA GLY A 174 10.74 -12.15 9.64
C GLY A 174 10.08 -13.53 9.51
N ASP A 175 8.80 -13.65 9.89
CA ASP A 175 8.05 -14.92 9.86
C ASP A 175 7.56 -15.32 8.47
N TYR A 176 7.58 -14.41 7.51
CA TYR A 176 6.98 -14.60 6.18
C TYR A 176 7.98 -15.06 5.11
N VAL A 177 9.28 -15.20 5.48
CA VAL A 177 10.33 -15.72 4.59
C VAL A 177 10.99 -16.97 5.16
N ARG A 178 11.61 -17.74 4.29
CA ARG A 178 12.44 -18.87 4.73
C ARG A 178 13.84 -18.39 5.10
N TRP A 179 14.31 -18.84 6.25
CA TRP A 179 15.65 -18.59 6.76
C TRP A 179 16.51 -19.84 6.61
N GLU A 180 17.81 -19.66 6.42
CA GLU A 180 18.79 -20.75 6.33
C GLU A 180 18.87 -21.53 7.65
N SER A 181 18.68 -20.84 8.77
CA SER A 181 18.64 -21.42 10.11
C SER A 181 17.82 -20.57 11.07
N PRO A 182 17.35 -21.13 12.20
CA PRO A 182 16.74 -20.33 13.27
C PRO A 182 17.68 -19.24 13.80
N GLN A 183 18.99 -19.52 13.77
CA GLN A 183 20.02 -18.58 14.19
C GLN A 183 20.08 -17.36 13.26
N ALA A 184 20.07 -17.56 11.95
CA ALA A 184 20.06 -16.47 10.97
C ALA A 184 18.83 -15.54 11.14
N LYS A 185 17.67 -16.11 11.48
CA LYS A 185 16.48 -15.35 11.83
C LYS A 185 16.66 -14.50 13.09
N ALA A 186 17.21 -15.09 14.15
CA ALA A 186 17.48 -14.39 15.40
C ALA A 186 18.48 -13.23 15.20
N GLU A 187 19.56 -13.47 14.46
CA GLU A 187 20.55 -12.46 14.11
C GLU A 187 19.94 -11.30 13.30
N ASN A 188 19.01 -11.59 12.38
CA ASN A 188 18.28 -10.56 11.64
C ASN A 188 17.44 -9.69 12.57
N LEU A 189 16.74 -10.27 13.54
CA LEU A 189 15.95 -9.53 14.52
C LEU A 189 16.82 -8.61 15.37
N GLU A 190 17.96 -9.11 15.88
CA GLU A 190 18.91 -8.30 16.66
C GLU A 190 19.50 -7.18 15.81
N ARG A 191 19.79 -7.43 14.53
CA ARG A 191 20.20 -6.38 13.59
C ARG A 191 19.11 -5.33 13.40
N LEU A 192 17.84 -5.74 13.27
CA LEU A 192 16.72 -4.80 13.12
C LEU A 192 16.56 -3.93 14.36
N LYS A 193 16.68 -4.50 15.57
CA LYS A 193 16.70 -3.73 16.82
C LYS A 193 17.83 -2.68 16.82
N SER A 194 19.00 -3.05 16.32
CA SER A 194 20.13 -2.14 16.17
C SER A 194 19.82 -1.00 15.17
N VAL A 195 19.09 -1.27 14.10
CA VAL A 195 18.67 -0.25 13.12
C VAL A 195 17.81 0.82 13.78
N HIS A 196 16.88 0.45 14.69
CA HIS A 196 16.11 1.45 15.45
C HIS A 196 17.03 2.36 16.26
N ALA A 197 18.00 1.79 16.98
CA ALA A 197 18.97 2.56 17.77
C ALA A 197 19.85 3.46 16.88
N GLU A 198 20.31 2.98 15.73
CA GLU A 198 21.10 3.73 14.76
C GLU A 198 20.33 4.93 14.17
N MET A 199 19.01 4.81 14.01
CA MET A 199 18.13 5.92 13.63
C MET A 199 17.86 6.91 14.78
N GLY A 200 18.27 6.58 16.01
CA GLY A 200 17.98 7.37 17.20
C GLY A 200 16.55 7.18 17.72
N TRP A 201 15.91 6.08 17.37
CA TRP A 201 14.60 5.71 17.86
C TRP A 201 14.71 4.80 19.08
N ARG A 202 13.96 5.08 20.12
CA ARG A 202 13.90 4.22 21.31
C ARG A 202 12.89 3.10 21.08
N LEU A 203 13.39 1.90 20.83
CA LEU A 203 12.58 0.70 20.71
C LEU A 203 12.12 0.27 22.12
N LEU A 204 10.83 0.11 22.30
CA LEU A 204 10.18 -0.38 23.52
C LEU A 204 9.74 -1.82 23.31
N MET A 205 10.20 -2.71 24.19
CA MET A 205 9.92 -4.15 24.10
C MET A 205 9.28 -4.61 25.41
N ASN A 206 7.94 -4.55 25.48
CA ASN A 206 7.15 -4.84 26.69
C ASN A 206 7.60 -4.01 27.90
N GLU A 207 7.91 -2.75 27.67
CA GLU A 207 8.34 -1.81 28.69
C GLU A 207 7.56 -0.48 28.59
N HIS A 208 7.77 0.39 29.58
CA HIS A 208 7.21 1.72 29.58
C HIS A 208 8.27 2.80 29.80
N VAL A 209 7.96 3.98 29.33
CA VAL A 209 8.75 5.18 29.60
C VAL A 209 7.83 6.28 30.13
N VAL A 210 8.37 7.11 31.00
CA VAL A 210 7.67 8.32 31.45
C VAL A 210 8.17 9.50 30.63
N ILE A 211 7.26 10.16 29.93
CA ILE A 211 7.53 11.41 29.22
C ILE A 211 7.19 12.55 30.15
N GLU A 212 8.19 13.38 30.43
CA GLU A 212 8.06 14.54 31.30
C GLU A 212 8.06 15.83 30.49
N LYS A 213 7.16 16.74 30.82
CA LYS A 213 7.10 18.09 30.23
C LYS A 213 6.60 19.06 31.28
N GLU A 214 7.42 20.07 31.62
CA GLU A 214 7.05 21.16 32.53
C GLU A 214 6.45 20.69 33.89
N GLY A 215 7.00 19.61 34.45
CA GLY A 215 6.55 19.00 35.69
C GLY A 215 5.35 18.06 35.59
N GLY A 216 4.72 17.93 34.39
CA GLY A 216 3.72 16.91 34.12
C GLY A 216 4.32 15.64 33.56
N ARG A 217 3.59 14.53 33.73
CA ARG A 217 4.05 13.21 33.35
C ARG A 217 2.96 12.45 32.61
N ILE A 218 3.33 11.77 31.55
CA ILE A 218 2.51 10.74 30.89
C ILE A 218 3.34 9.48 30.73
N ALA A 219 2.72 8.30 30.86
CA ALA A 219 3.36 7.04 30.59
C ALA A 219 3.10 6.62 29.12
N LEU A 220 4.15 6.22 28.43
CA LEU A 220 4.09 5.56 27.14
C LEU A 220 4.45 4.09 27.34
N LEU A 221 3.55 3.20 26.93
CA LEU A 221 3.75 1.77 27.00
C LEU A 221 4.03 1.23 25.59
N GLY A 222 5.10 0.46 25.45
CA GLY A 222 5.42 -0.31 24.26
C GLY A 222 5.11 -1.78 24.50
N ILE A 223 4.24 -2.34 23.68
CA ILE A 223 3.83 -3.75 23.71
C ILE A 223 4.16 -4.33 22.34
N GLU A 224 4.81 -5.47 22.30
CA GLU A 224 5.08 -6.27 21.10
C GLU A 224 4.10 -7.44 20.95
#